data_b2aaa45f05bbe7b88ead87b32900ae0b
#
_entry.id   b2aaa45f05bbe7b88ead87b32900ae0b
#
_cell.length_a   1.000
_cell.length_b   1.000
_cell.length_c   1.000
_cell.angle_alpha   90.00
_cell.angle_beta   90.00
_cell.angle_gamma   90.00
#
_symmetry.space_group_name_H-M   'P 1'
#
loop_
_entity.id
_entity.type
_entity.pdbx_description
1 polymer ?
#
loop_
_entity_poly.entity_id
_entity_poly.type
_entity_poly.pdbx_seq_one_letter_code
_entity_poly.pdbx_strand_id
1 'polypeptide(L)'
;MKKIKFFLLIASVFFFKVSYSQKATYKQGNAFDLTVNVGAGSFADAFSWTHLHAIGKNKRFKIGYGLRLTNFFGSDLDYATAPAKYTSGKQSLPALFANNINENIDTVTFAKSQTNSLNAGFYLNYLLPWFNNKFELGVNIDAIGFSFGASQNGIYNNQTVSAKPTHLNALLISDSDFGSLNSEWYVSYWATKKIAIKLGYEFLFSEYTTDAKVQHLPNSSNTNDRFRNKAGMILFGIKYAPFRN
;
A
#
# COMPACT_ATOMS: atom_id res chain seq x y z
N MET A 1 27.78 8.46 7.18
CA MET A 1 27.78 9.39 6.03
C MET A 1 27.95 8.73 4.65
N LYS A 2 28.53 7.52 4.49
CA LYS A 2 28.69 6.87 3.16
C LYS A 2 27.39 6.24 2.60
N LYS A 3 26.43 5.86 3.44
CA LYS A 3 25.18 5.16 3.01
C LYS A 3 24.14 6.08 2.39
N ILE A 4 24.11 7.37 2.73
CA ILE A 4 23.18 8.36 2.16
C ILE A 4 23.55 8.70 0.70
N LYS A 5 24.85 8.66 0.36
CA LYS A 5 25.32 8.94 -1.00
C LYS A 5 24.89 7.89 -2.03
N PHE A 6 24.72 6.63 -1.60
CA PHE A 6 24.30 5.54 -2.49
C PHE A 6 22.80 5.63 -2.84
N PHE A 7 21.97 6.05 -1.90
CA PHE A 7 20.53 6.24 -2.13
C PHE A 7 20.25 7.44 -3.04
N LEU A 8 21.02 8.52 -2.89
CA LEU A 8 20.96 9.69 -3.77
C LEU A 8 21.45 9.37 -5.19
N LEU A 9 22.38 8.43 -5.36
CA LEU A 9 22.86 8.00 -6.67
C LEU A 9 21.79 7.20 -7.44
N ILE A 10 21.04 6.32 -6.76
CA ILE A 10 19.94 5.58 -7.37
C ILE A 10 18.80 6.54 -7.74
N ALA A 11 18.46 7.48 -6.88
CA ALA A 11 17.47 8.51 -7.19
C ALA A 11 17.88 9.40 -8.36
N SER A 12 19.16 9.75 -8.49
CA SER A 12 19.66 10.60 -9.58
C SER A 12 19.65 9.92 -10.96
N VAL A 13 19.76 8.58 -11.02
CA VAL A 13 19.70 7.82 -12.28
C VAL A 13 18.28 7.83 -12.88
N PHE A 14 17.23 7.95 -12.04
CA PHE A 14 15.85 8.06 -12.49
C PHE A 14 15.47 9.46 -13.04
N PHE A 15 16.25 10.50 -12.76
CA PHE A 15 15.96 11.87 -13.19
C PHE A 15 16.65 12.28 -14.50
N PHE A 16 17.49 11.43 -15.11
CA PHE A 16 18.22 11.81 -16.32
C PHE A 16 17.44 11.51 -17.61
N LYS A 17 17.02 12.61 -18.24
CA LYS A 17 16.58 12.79 -19.63
C LYS A 17 15.26 12.16 -20.05
N VAL A 18 14.18 12.82 -19.71
CA VAL A 18 13.02 12.87 -20.60
C VAL A 18 13.38 13.83 -21.74
N SER A 19 13.97 13.29 -22.80
CA SER A 19 14.14 14.05 -24.05
C SER A 19 12.76 14.30 -24.65
N TYR A 20 12.37 15.55 -24.70
CA TYR A 20 11.19 16.00 -25.44
C TYR A 20 11.42 15.75 -26.94
N SER A 21 10.95 14.65 -27.46
CA SER A 21 10.84 14.42 -28.89
C SER A 21 9.58 13.64 -29.21
N GLN A 22 8.79 14.26 -30.07
CA GLN A 22 7.67 13.78 -30.85
C GLN A 22 6.28 13.83 -30.19
N LYS A 23 5.34 14.46 -30.97
CA LYS A 23 3.90 14.49 -30.77
C LYS A 23 3.35 13.10 -30.48
N ALA A 24 3.20 12.77 -29.23
CA ALA A 24 2.55 11.55 -28.82
C ALA A 24 1.04 11.80 -28.76
N THR A 25 0.29 10.94 -29.40
CA THR A 25 -1.17 10.87 -29.37
C THR A 25 -1.73 10.56 -27.96
N TYR A 26 -0.86 10.29 -27.01
CA TYR A 26 -1.21 10.09 -25.60
C TYR A 26 -0.74 11.31 -24.79
N LYS A 27 -1.65 12.23 -24.52
CA LYS A 27 -1.40 13.27 -23.51
C LYS A 27 -1.22 12.60 -22.14
N GLN A 28 -0.29 13.13 -21.36
CA GLN A 28 -0.18 12.87 -19.91
C GLN A 28 -1.59 12.88 -19.34
N GLY A 29 -1.95 11.82 -18.62
CA GLY A 29 -3.33 11.65 -18.26
C GLY A 29 -3.54 11.56 -16.75
N ASN A 30 -4.40 12.44 -16.27
CA ASN A 30 -5.05 12.21 -14.99
C ASN A 30 -6.09 11.11 -15.14
N ALA A 31 -6.19 10.26 -14.12
CA ALA A 31 -7.26 9.30 -13.98
C ALA A 31 -7.78 9.31 -12.55
N PHE A 32 -9.03 8.94 -12.38
CA PHE A 32 -9.70 8.78 -11.10
C PHE A 32 -10.18 7.34 -11.02
N ASP A 33 -9.93 6.70 -9.89
CA ASP A 33 -10.34 5.33 -9.62
C ASP A 33 -11.24 5.31 -8.39
N LEU A 34 -12.31 4.53 -8.46
CA LEU A 34 -13.11 4.13 -7.32
C LEU A 34 -13.04 2.61 -7.23
N THR A 35 -12.60 2.08 -6.10
CA THR A 35 -12.44 0.64 -5.87
C THR A 35 -13.19 0.19 -4.62
N VAL A 36 -13.63 -1.06 -4.67
CA VAL A 36 -14.22 -1.80 -3.55
C VAL A 36 -13.47 -3.12 -3.45
N ASN A 37 -13.04 -3.48 -2.26
CA ASN A 37 -12.17 -4.61 -2.01
C ASN A 37 -12.77 -5.48 -0.91
N VAL A 38 -12.82 -6.80 -1.14
CA VAL A 38 -13.46 -7.76 -0.24
C VAL A 38 -12.51 -8.91 0.05
N GLY A 39 -12.32 -9.21 1.33
CA GLY A 39 -11.50 -10.31 1.82
C GLY A 39 -12.16 -11.03 3.00
N ALA A 40 -11.47 -12.02 3.55
CA ALA A 40 -11.93 -12.73 4.75
C ALA A 40 -11.94 -11.79 5.95
N GLY A 41 -13.12 -11.49 6.50
CA GLY A 41 -13.27 -10.57 7.63
C GLY A 41 -12.87 -9.13 7.33
N SER A 42 -12.60 -8.76 6.07
CA SER A 42 -12.10 -7.45 5.68
C SER A 42 -12.84 -6.89 4.48
N PHE A 43 -13.04 -5.58 4.52
CA PHE A 43 -13.63 -4.78 3.45
C PHE A 43 -12.86 -3.47 3.35
N ALA A 44 -12.64 -2.99 2.14
CA ALA A 44 -12.12 -1.65 1.94
C ALA A 44 -12.78 -0.99 0.73
N ASP A 45 -12.88 0.33 0.78
CA ASP A 45 -13.15 1.16 -0.39
C ASP A 45 -12.05 2.21 -0.53
N ALA A 46 -11.76 2.59 -1.78
CA ALA A 46 -10.77 3.62 -2.02
C ALA A 46 -11.15 4.51 -3.20
N PHE A 47 -10.82 5.80 -3.05
CA PHE A 47 -10.82 6.77 -4.12
C PHE A 47 -9.38 7.21 -4.41
N SER A 48 -8.97 7.14 -5.67
CA SER A 48 -7.62 7.53 -6.08
C SER A 48 -7.65 8.55 -7.20
N TRP A 49 -6.76 9.52 -7.13
CA TRP A 49 -6.33 10.34 -8.25
C TRP A 49 -4.93 9.93 -8.68
N THR A 50 -4.70 9.77 -9.98
CA THR A 50 -3.41 9.38 -10.53
C THR A 50 -2.99 10.29 -11.68
N HIS A 51 -1.70 10.54 -11.78
CA HIS A 51 -1.09 11.25 -12.90
C HIS A 51 -0.03 10.35 -13.55
N LEU A 52 -0.30 9.89 -14.78
CA LEU A 52 0.51 8.91 -15.49
C LEU A 52 1.21 9.52 -16.69
N HIS A 53 2.50 9.23 -16.85
CA HIS A 53 3.34 9.57 -17.97
C HIS A 53 3.59 8.34 -18.83
N ALA A 54 3.24 8.42 -20.11
CA ALA A 54 3.51 7.34 -21.05
C ALA A 54 4.95 7.39 -21.55
N ILE A 55 5.67 6.29 -21.46
CA ILE A 55 7.09 6.16 -21.82
C ILE A 55 7.29 5.21 -23.00
N GLY A 56 8.45 5.36 -23.69
CA GLY A 56 8.83 4.55 -24.83
C GLY A 56 8.16 4.97 -26.15
N LYS A 57 8.60 4.38 -27.25
CA LYS A 57 8.11 4.73 -28.59
C LYS A 57 6.61 4.47 -28.75
N ASN A 58 6.13 3.35 -28.23
CA ASN A 58 4.73 2.92 -28.38
C ASN A 58 3.80 3.48 -27.30
N LYS A 59 4.32 4.24 -26.32
CA LYS A 59 3.55 4.85 -25.23
C LYS A 59 2.64 3.89 -24.43
N ARG A 60 2.97 2.60 -24.44
CA ARG A 60 2.20 1.56 -23.76
C ARG A 60 2.52 1.45 -22.29
N PHE A 61 3.78 1.67 -21.94
CA PHE A 61 4.22 1.68 -20.56
C PHE A 61 3.99 3.06 -19.96
N LYS A 62 3.36 3.10 -18.79
CA LYS A 62 3.04 4.33 -18.08
C LYS A 62 3.56 4.22 -16.66
N ILE A 63 4.20 5.27 -16.20
CA ILE A 63 4.65 5.43 -14.83
C ILE A 63 4.10 6.74 -14.28
N GLY A 64 3.78 6.77 -13.03
CA GLY A 64 3.32 7.99 -12.41
C GLY A 64 3.16 7.88 -10.91
N TYR A 65 2.45 8.85 -10.39
CA TYR A 65 2.17 9.01 -8.96
C TYR A 65 0.68 9.31 -8.77
N GLY A 66 0.24 9.19 -7.55
CA GLY A 66 -1.16 9.48 -7.20
C GLY A 66 -1.35 9.66 -5.72
N LEU A 67 -2.57 10.06 -5.39
CA LEU A 67 -3.08 10.12 -4.03
C LEU A 67 -4.24 9.14 -3.91
N ARG A 68 -4.31 8.41 -2.80
CA ARG A 68 -5.35 7.46 -2.49
C ARG A 68 -5.90 7.71 -1.10
N LEU A 69 -7.21 7.88 -1.02
CA LEU A 69 -7.97 7.82 0.22
C LEU A 69 -8.58 6.42 0.32
N THR A 70 -8.24 5.69 1.37
CA THR A 70 -8.75 4.34 1.62
C THR A 70 -9.48 4.31 2.95
N ASN A 71 -10.65 3.66 2.99
CA ASN A 71 -11.35 3.30 4.21
C ASN A 71 -11.29 1.78 4.34
N PHE A 72 -10.75 1.29 5.44
CA PHE A 72 -10.63 -0.13 5.76
C PHE A 72 -11.50 -0.48 6.95
N PHE A 73 -12.20 -1.59 6.86
CA PHE A 73 -13.06 -2.16 7.90
C PHE A 73 -12.70 -3.63 8.10
N GLY A 74 -12.46 -4.00 9.35
CA GLY A 74 -12.17 -5.36 9.75
C GLY A 74 -13.18 -5.87 10.79
N SER A 75 -13.47 -7.16 10.74
CA SER A 75 -14.30 -7.88 11.70
C SER A 75 -13.56 -9.12 12.16
N ASP A 76 -13.37 -9.23 13.46
CA ASP A 76 -12.67 -10.34 14.14
C ASP A 76 -11.27 -10.60 13.53
N LEU A 77 -10.47 -9.53 13.43
CA LEU A 77 -9.14 -9.58 12.85
C LEU A 77 -8.03 -9.58 13.91
N ASP A 78 -7.05 -10.42 13.65
CA ASP A 78 -5.80 -10.48 14.41
C ASP A 78 -4.77 -9.51 13.82
N TYR A 79 -4.16 -8.77 14.72
CA TYR A 79 -3.07 -7.84 14.45
C TYR A 79 -1.82 -8.32 15.16
N ALA A 80 -0.85 -8.80 14.40
CA ALA A 80 0.41 -9.32 14.92
C ALA A 80 1.44 -8.21 15.15
N THR A 81 2.45 -8.48 15.96
CA THR A 81 3.62 -7.61 16.17
C THR A 81 4.14 -7.05 14.83
N ALA A 82 4.18 -5.72 14.68
CA ALA A 82 4.48 -5.09 13.40
C ALA A 82 5.97 -4.92 13.09
N PRO A 83 6.85 -4.41 13.99
CA PRO A 83 8.22 -4.05 13.61
C PRO A 83 9.10 -5.26 13.29
N ALA A 84 9.68 -5.30 12.08
CA ALA A 84 10.59 -6.36 11.64
C ALA A 84 11.77 -6.60 12.59
N LYS A 85 12.26 -5.54 13.22
CA LYS A 85 13.35 -5.65 14.24
C LYS A 85 12.99 -6.57 15.40
N TYR A 86 11.70 -6.72 15.70
CA TYR A 86 11.21 -7.61 16.75
C TYR A 86 10.84 -8.99 16.20
N THR A 87 10.13 -9.03 15.07
CA THR A 87 9.66 -10.30 14.51
C THR A 87 10.76 -11.14 13.90
N SER A 88 11.87 -10.55 13.44
CA SER A 88 12.97 -11.29 12.80
C SER A 88 14.36 -10.92 13.35
N GLY A 89 14.46 -9.98 14.27
CA GLY A 89 15.72 -9.46 14.78
C GLY A 89 16.57 -8.70 13.73
N LYS A 90 16.00 -8.46 12.53
CA LYS A 90 16.68 -7.80 11.42
C LYS A 90 15.91 -6.55 10.99
N GLN A 91 16.60 -5.64 10.30
CA GLN A 91 16.02 -4.42 9.73
C GLN A 91 16.49 -4.21 8.30
N SER A 92 15.74 -3.45 7.51
CA SER A 92 16.06 -3.12 6.13
C SER A 92 16.19 -4.37 5.24
N LEU A 93 17.08 -4.37 4.26
CA LEU A 93 17.26 -5.47 3.30
C LEU A 93 17.48 -6.86 3.93
N PRO A 94 18.25 -7.02 5.01
CA PRO A 94 18.39 -8.32 5.66
C PRO A 94 17.09 -8.91 6.20
N ALA A 95 16.09 -8.09 6.53
CA ALA A 95 14.79 -8.56 7.01
C ALA A 95 13.99 -9.31 5.94
N LEU A 96 14.25 -9.06 4.64
CA LEU A 96 13.60 -9.79 3.53
C LEU A 96 13.92 -11.29 3.51
N PHE A 97 15.06 -11.67 4.08
CA PHE A 97 15.58 -13.04 4.04
C PHE A 97 15.67 -13.67 5.43
N ALA A 98 15.17 -12.97 6.45
CA ALA A 98 15.23 -13.43 7.83
C ALA A 98 14.00 -14.28 8.17
N ASN A 99 14.21 -15.33 8.93
CA ASN A 99 13.12 -16.09 9.52
C ASN A 99 12.50 -15.33 10.69
N ASN A 100 11.21 -15.52 10.89
CA ASN A 100 10.52 -15.00 12.06
C ASN A 100 10.97 -15.71 13.35
N ILE A 101 11.08 -14.94 14.41
CA ILE A 101 11.26 -15.41 15.79
C ILE A 101 9.87 -15.48 16.40
N ASN A 102 9.27 -16.67 16.38
CA ASN A 102 7.87 -16.87 16.74
C ASN A 102 7.57 -16.43 18.20
N GLU A 103 8.54 -16.58 19.10
CA GLU A 103 8.42 -16.18 20.51
C GLU A 103 8.28 -14.66 20.69
N ASN A 104 8.64 -13.88 19.66
CA ASN A 104 8.52 -12.42 19.65
C ASN A 104 7.22 -11.93 19.00
N ILE A 105 6.39 -12.84 18.49
CA ILE A 105 5.16 -12.49 17.78
C ILE A 105 3.97 -12.68 18.71
N ASP A 106 3.40 -11.57 19.12
CA ASP A 106 2.14 -11.50 19.84
C ASP A 106 1.02 -10.95 18.97
N THR A 107 -0.21 -11.09 19.45
CA THR A 107 -1.41 -10.71 18.71
C THR A 107 -2.36 -9.90 19.58
N VAL A 108 -2.90 -8.82 18.99
CA VAL A 108 -4.07 -8.10 19.50
C VAL A 108 -5.24 -8.42 18.58
N THR A 109 -6.33 -8.94 19.10
CA THR A 109 -7.54 -9.24 18.34
C THR A 109 -8.54 -8.10 18.47
N PHE A 110 -9.03 -7.57 17.35
CA PHE A 110 -10.08 -6.56 17.30
C PHE A 110 -11.36 -7.17 16.74
N ALA A 111 -12.43 -7.17 17.53
CA ALA A 111 -13.76 -7.57 17.07
C ALA A 111 -14.26 -6.67 15.92
N LYS A 112 -13.91 -5.39 15.97
CA LYS A 112 -14.12 -4.43 14.89
C LYS A 112 -12.90 -3.53 14.78
N SER A 113 -12.45 -3.27 13.56
CA SER A 113 -11.39 -2.31 13.28
C SER A 113 -11.79 -1.40 12.12
N GLN A 114 -11.44 -0.13 12.22
CA GLN A 114 -11.68 0.85 11.17
C GLN A 114 -10.48 1.78 11.05
N THR A 115 -9.89 1.84 9.86
CA THR A 115 -8.75 2.73 9.57
C THR A 115 -9.03 3.49 8.30
N ASN A 116 -8.87 4.79 8.33
CA ASN A 116 -8.84 5.62 7.13
C ASN A 116 -7.40 6.03 6.87
N SER A 117 -6.98 6.04 5.61
CA SER A 117 -5.64 6.46 5.23
C SER A 117 -5.65 7.34 3.98
N LEU A 118 -4.80 8.35 3.97
CA LEU A 118 -4.52 9.16 2.79
C LEU A 118 -3.04 8.99 2.46
N ASN A 119 -2.76 8.33 1.35
CA ASN A 119 -1.42 7.97 0.93
C ASN A 119 -1.09 8.53 -0.45
N ALA A 120 0.16 8.94 -0.63
CA ALA A 120 0.77 9.14 -1.93
C ALA A 120 1.50 7.86 -2.33
N GLY A 121 1.42 7.49 -3.61
CA GLY A 121 2.00 6.23 -4.09
C GLY A 121 2.49 6.30 -5.53
N PHE A 122 3.13 5.21 -5.94
CA PHE A 122 3.64 4.98 -7.29
C PHE A 122 2.71 4.06 -8.07
N TYR A 123 2.57 4.35 -9.36
CA TYR A 123 1.68 3.66 -10.28
C TYR A 123 2.44 3.24 -11.53
N LEU A 124 2.32 1.98 -11.90
CA LEU A 124 2.88 1.41 -13.13
C LEU A 124 1.76 0.75 -13.91
N ASN A 125 1.59 1.13 -15.17
CA ASN A 125 0.57 0.55 -16.04
C ASN A 125 1.18 0.12 -17.37
N TYR A 126 0.71 -0.97 -17.93
CA TYR A 126 1.10 -1.44 -19.24
C TYR A 126 -0.12 -1.78 -20.10
N LEU A 127 -0.28 -1.03 -21.21
CA LEU A 127 -1.35 -1.25 -22.17
C LEU A 127 -1.00 -2.42 -23.09
N LEU A 128 -1.78 -3.49 -22.99
CA LEU A 128 -1.56 -4.69 -23.80
C LEU A 128 -1.82 -4.41 -25.29
N PRO A 129 -0.93 -4.85 -26.19
CA PRO A 129 -1.08 -4.63 -27.62
C PRO A 129 -2.24 -5.41 -28.24
N TRP A 130 -2.64 -6.48 -27.57
CA TRP A 130 -3.70 -7.37 -28.03
C TRP A 130 -5.08 -6.80 -27.71
N PHE A 131 -6.12 -7.35 -28.28
CA PHE A 131 -7.51 -6.97 -28.02
C PHE A 131 -7.80 -5.49 -28.27
N ASN A 132 -7.25 -4.92 -29.37
CA ASN A 132 -7.44 -3.52 -29.76
C ASN A 132 -7.05 -2.50 -28.66
N ASN A 133 -6.01 -2.79 -27.88
CA ASN A 133 -5.54 -1.97 -26.76
C ASN A 133 -6.63 -1.71 -25.68
N LYS A 134 -7.52 -2.68 -25.46
CA LYS A 134 -8.57 -2.54 -24.45
C LYS A 134 -8.14 -3.00 -23.07
N PHE A 135 -7.07 -3.80 -22.94
CA PHE A 135 -6.61 -4.31 -21.65
C PHE A 135 -5.35 -3.58 -21.19
N GLU A 136 -5.31 -3.23 -19.93
CA GLU A 136 -4.19 -2.58 -19.27
C GLU A 136 -3.89 -3.32 -17.97
N LEU A 137 -2.64 -3.78 -17.80
CA LEU A 137 -2.13 -4.29 -16.53
C LEU A 137 -1.67 -3.13 -15.68
N GLY A 138 -1.93 -3.20 -14.39
CA GLY A 138 -1.52 -2.16 -13.47
C GLY A 138 -1.01 -2.72 -12.15
N VAL A 139 -0.04 -2.01 -11.61
CA VAL A 139 0.48 -2.21 -10.25
C VAL A 139 0.59 -0.84 -9.60
N ASN A 140 0.19 -0.73 -8.36
CA ASN A 140 0.48 0.44 -7.57
C ASN A 140 0.93 0.05 -6.16
N ILE A 141 1.61 0.95 -5.52
CA ILE A 141 2.08 0.80 -4.16
C ILE A 141 2.07 2.16 -3.46
N ASP A 142 1.47 2.22 -2.29
CA ASP A 142 1.51 3.39 -1.43
C ASP A 142 2.92 3.56 -0.87
N ALA A 143 3.40 4.79 -0.78
CA ALA A 143 4.76 5.08 -0.36
C ALA A 143 4.83 5.87 0.94
N ILE A 144 4.00 6.90 1.09
CA ILE A 144 3.97 7.76 2.26
C ILE A 144 2.59 8.36 2.45
N GLY A 145 2.21 8.60 3.68
CA GLY A 145 0.94 9.22 4.01
C GLY A 145 0.65 9.21 5.50
N PHE A 146 -0.62 9.23 5.83
CA PHE A 146 -1.07 9.17 7.22
C PHE A 146 -2.40 8.43 7.34
N SER A 147 -2.59 7.82 8.51
CA SER A 147 -3.84 7.16 8.90
C SER A 147 -4.51 7.89 10.04
N PHE A 148 -5.85 7.78 10.07
CA PHE A 148 -6.69 8.38 11.09
C PHE A 148 -7.95 7.53 11.32
N GLY A 149 -8.53 7.66 12.50
CA GLY A 149 -9.72 6.90 12.90
C GLY A 149 -9.94 7.01 14.40
N ALA A 150 -11.07 6.50 14.86
CA ALA A 150 -11.37 6.42 16.29
C ALA A 150 -10.51 5.34 16.97
N SER A 151 -10.27 5.50 18.26
CA SER A 151 -9.69 4.42 19.09
C SER A 151 -10.61 3.21 19.10
N GLN A 152 -10.03 2.04 19.08
CA GLN A 152 -10.71 0.75 19.14
C GLN A 152 -10.22 -0.03 20.35
N ASN A 153 -11.10 -0.83 20.91
CA ASN A 153 -10.73 -1.77 21.97
C ASN A 153 -10.37 -3.12 21.35
N GLY A 154 -9.17 -3.60 21.62
CA GLY A 154 -8.71 -4.93 21.26
C GLY A 154 -8.49 -5.80 22.50
N ILE A 155 -8.29 -7.08 22.28
CA ILE A 155 -7.96 -8.04 23.34
C ILE A 155 -6.51 -8.48 23.16
N TYR A 156 -5.72 -8.29 24.20
CA TYR A 156 -4.35 -8.76 24.32
C TYR A 156 -4.19 -9.58 25.61
N ASN A 157 -3.82 -10.85 25.50
CA ASN A 157 -3.67 -11.76 26.67
C ASN A 157 -4.88 -11.71 27.62
N ASN A 158 -6.11 -11.81 27.08
CA ASN A 158 -7.39 -11.73 27.81
C ASN A 158 -7.65 -10.38 28.53
N GLN A 159 -6.88 -9.35 28.20
CA GLN A 159 -7.10 -7.99 28.74
C GLN A 159 -7.52 -7.04 27.61
N THR A 160 -8.44 -6.14 27.93
CA THR A 160 -8.84 -5.10 26.99
C THR A 160 -7.76 -4.03 26.91
N VAL A 161 -7.33 -3.74 25.69
CA VAL A 161 -6.37 -2.67 25.37
C VAL A 161 -6.97 -1.68 24.40
N SER A 162 -6.77 -0.40 24.65
CA SER A 162 -7.17 0.66 23.72
C SER A 162 -6.05 0.89 22.70
N ALA A 163 -6.42 1.03 21.44
CA ALA A 163 -5.48 1.30 20.36
C ALA A 163 -6.11 2.20 19.31
N LYS A 164 -5.29 2.92 18.58
CA LYS A 164 -5.71 3.79 17.46
C LYS A 164 -4.86 3.52 16.22
N PRO A 165 -5.37 3.84 15.02
CA PRO A 165 -4.59 3.72 13.80
C PRO A 165 -3.23 4.40 13.92
N THR A 166 -2.16 3.71 13.55
CA THR A 166 -0.81 4.28 13.53
C THR A 166 -0.77 5.44 12.55
N HIS A 167 -0.46 6.64 13.04
CA HIS A 167 -0.69 7.87 12.30
C HIS A 167 0.16 8.01 11.04
N LEU A 168 1.47 7.75 11.14
CA LEU A 168 2.39 7.85 9.99
C LEU A 168 2.36 6.58 9.16
N ASN A 169 2.27 6.74 7.84
CA ASN A 169 2.43 5.67 6.87
C ASN A 169 3.71 5.90 6.07
N ALA A 170 4.58 4.91 6.02
CA ALA A 170 5.83 5.00 5.26
C ALA A 170 6.25 3.61 4.77
N LEU A 171 6.42 3.50 3.44
CA LEU A 171 6.99 2.33 2.80
C LEU A 171 8.50 2.32 3.07
N LEU A 172 8.94 1.33 3.77
CA LEU A 172 10.34 1.05 4.02
C LEU A 172 10.67 -0.31 3.40
N ILE A 173 11.77 -0.89 3.78
CA ILE A 173 12.16 -2.20 3.25
C ILE A 173 11.66 -3.29 4.18
N SER A 174 10.93 -4.28 3.60
CA SER A 174 10.36 -5.41 4.31
C SER A 174 9.34 -4.97 5.39
N ASP A 175 9.12 -5.80 6.40
CA ASP A 175 8.23 -5.49 7.53
C ASP A 175 8.73 -4.34 8.44
N SER A 176 9.71 -3.56 7.97
CA SER A 176 10.10 -2.29 8.59
C SER A 176 9.14 -1.14 8.28
N ASP A 177 8.14 -1.35 7.43
CA ASP A 177 7.12 -0.39 7.08
C ASP A 177 6.39 0.18 8.30
N PHE A 178 5.85 1.39 8.14
CA PHE A 178 5.04 2.05 9.16
C PHE A 178 3.61 2.22 8.67
N GLY A 179 2.66 1.99 9.58
CA GLY A 179 1.27 2.35 9.38
C GLY A 179 0.55 1.51 8.34
N SER A 180 -0.47 2.10 7.72
CA SER A 180 -1.38 1.44 6.79
C SER A 180 -1.03 1.80 5.35
N LEU A 181 -0.67 0.79 4.57
CA LEU A 181 -0.21 0.92 3.18
C LEU A 181 -0.92 -0.11 2.30
N ASN A 182 -1.22 0.28 1.08
CA ASN A 182 -1.83 -0.58 0.08
C ASN A 182 -0.89 -0.85 -1.08
N SER A 183 -1.00 -2.05 -1.63
CA SER A 183 -0.54 -2.36 -2.97
C SER A 183 -1.63 -3.08 -3.74
N GLU A 184 -1.82 -2.73 -5.00
CA GLU A 184 -2.79 -3.35 -5.90
C GLU A 184 -2.10 -3.92 -7.13
N TRP A 185 -2.62 -5.06 -7.58
CA TRP A 185 -2.29 -5.71 -8.85
C TRP A 185 -3.59 -5.91 -9.60
N TYR A 186 -3.74 -5.32 -10.79
CA TYR A 186 -5.02 -5.34 -11.47
C TYR A 186 -4.92 -5.40 -12.98
N VAL A 187 -6.01 -5.85 -13.57
CA VAL A 187 -6.30 -5.73 -14.99
C VAL A 187 -7.42 -4.72 -15.15
N SER A 188 -7.27 -3.76 -16.06
CA SER A 188 -8.33 -2.84 -16.46
C SER A 188 -8.81 -3.18 -17.87
N TYR A 189 -10.12 -3.29 -18.05
CA TYR A 189 -10.76 -3.38 -19.36
C TYR A 189 -11.39 -2.04 -19.71
N TRP A 190 -10.90 -1.41 -20.76
CA TRP A 190 -11.42 -0.14 -21.29
C TRP A 190 -12.72 -0.37 -22.07
N ALA A 191 -13.87 -0.23 -21.40
CA ALA A 191 -15.19 -0.36 -22.01
C ALA A 191 -15.47 0.78 -22.98
N THR A 192 -14.97 1.99 -22.68
CA THR A 192 -14.99 3.15 -23.55
C THR A 192 -13.58 3.77 -23.65
N LYS A 193 -13.43 4.86 -24.42
CA LYS A 193 -12.18 5.61 -24.44
C LYS A 193 -11.81 6.20 -23.09
N LYS A 194 -12.77 6.46 -22.20
CA LYS A 194 -12.57 7.18 -20.94
C LYS A 194 -12.85 6.35 -19.68
N ILE A 195 -13.60 5.25 -19.82
CA ILE A 195 -14.03 4.44 -18.67
C ILE A 195 -13.47 3.02 -18.80
N ALA A 196 -12.85 2.55 -17.75
CA ALA A 196 -12.43 1.15 -17.62
C ALA A 196 -13.01 0.51 -16.36
N ILE A 197 -13.19 -0.81 -16.43
CA ILE A 197 -13.51 -1.66 -15.29
C ILE A 197 -12.20 -2.27 -14.81
N LYS A 198 -11.94 -2.24 -13.50
CA LYS A 198 -10.77 -2.86 -12.85
C LYS A 198 -11.20 -4.14 -12.14
N LEU A 199 -10.37 -5.16 -12.28
CA LEU A 199 -10.44 -6.40 -11.49
C LEU A 199 -9.01 -6.75 -11.04
N GLY A 200 -8.85 -7.12 -9.78
CA GLY A 200 -7.51 -7.40 -9.28
C GLY A 200 -7.48 -7.92 -7.86
N TYR A 201 -6.34 -7.71 -7.26
CA TYR A 201 -6.05 -8.09 -5.90
C TYR A 201 -5.39 -6.91 -5.17
N GLU A 202 -5.87 -6.65 -3.96
CA GLU A 202 -5.29 -5.68 -3.06
C GLU A 202 -4.62 -6.40 -1.89
N PHE A 203 -3.44 -5.94 -1.55
CA PHE A 203 -2.75 -6.33 -0.34
C PHE A 203 -2.60 -5.09 0.54
N LEU A 204 -3.35 -5.09 1.65
CA LEU A 204 -3.47 -3.94 2.54
C LEU A 204 -2.87 -4.26 3.91
N PHE A 205 -1.99 -3.40 4.37
CA PHE A 205 -1.57 -3.34 5.76
C PHE A 205 -2.46 -2.35 6.51
N SER A 206 -3.07 -2.81 7.61
CA SER A 206 -3.70 -1.94 8.60
C SER A 206 -2.93 -2.06 9.90
N GLU A 207 -2.53 -0.94 10.50
CA GLU A 207 -1.69 -0.93 11.69
C GLU A 207 -2.29 -0.06 12.79
N TYR A 208 -2.28 -0.61 14.00
CA TYR A 208 -2.70 0.05 15.23
C TYR A 208 -1.55 0.19 16.21
N THR A 209 -1.55 1.31 16.93
CA THR A 209 -0.67 1.56 18.07
C THR A 209 -1.52 1.56 19.34
N THR A 210 -1.17 0.70 20.30
CA THR A 210 -1.82 0.64 21.61
C THR A 210 -1.40 1.83 22.49
N ASP A 211 -2.30 2.30 23.35
CA ASP A 211 -2.04 3.45 24.24
C ASP A 211 -0.92 3.17 25.25
N ALA A 212 -0.72 1.90 25.61
CA ALA A 212 0.40 1.42 26.42
C ALA A 212 1.26 0.44 25.63
N LYS A 213 2.53 0.29 25.99
CA LYS A 213 3.44 -0.71 25.43
C LYS A 213 3.14 -2.06 26.04
N VAL A 214 2.14 -2.76 25.49
CA VAL A 214 1.55 -3.97 26.09
C VAL A 214 2.41 -5.23 25.92
N GLN A 215 3.19 -5.30 24.82
CA GLN A 215 4.04 -6.45 24.58
C GLN A 215 5.44 -6.23 25.18
N HIS A 216 5.87 -7.20 25.98
CA HIS A 216 7.25 -7.33 26.47
C HIS A 216 7.94 -8.46 25.71
N LEU A 217 9.03 -8.14 25.03
CA LEU A 217 9.75 -9.13 24.23
C LEU A 217 10.57 -10.08 25.12
N PRO A 218 10.53 -11.40 24.87
CA PRO A 218 11.31 -12.37 25.64
C PRO A 218 12.79 -12.04 25.66
N ASN A 219 13.42 -12.27 26.81
CA ASN A 219 14.87 -12.09 27.01
C ASN A 219 15.41 -10.70 26.65
N SER A 220 14.58 -9.67 26.73
CA SER A 220 14.89 -8.29 26.33
C SER A 220 14.14 -7.29 27.19
N SER A 221 14.71 -6.10 27.37
CA SER A 221 13.98 -4.96 27.95
C SER A 221 13.11 -4.22 26.95
N ASN A 222 13.08 -4.69 25.71
CA ASN A 222 12.31 -4.04 24.65
C ASN A 222 10.80 -4.28 24.84
N THR A 223 10.03 -3.26 24.50
CA THR A 223 8.58 -3.30 24.51
C THR A 223 8.03 -2.89 23.15
N ASN A 224 6.84 -3.34 22.81
CA ASN A 224 6.16 -3.00 21.57
C ASN A 224 4.71 -2.56 21.83
N ASP A 225 4.26 -1.62 21.03
CA ASP A 225 2.91 -1.07 21.01
C ASP A 225 2.28 -1.10 19.60
N ARG A 226 3.00 -1.58 18.59
CA ARG A 226 2.53 -1.58 17.19
C ARG A 226 2.17 -2.97 16.71
N PHE A 227 0.94 -3.10 16.22
CA PHE A 227 0.38 -4.36 15.75
C PHE A 227 -0.26 -4.15 14.37
N ARG A 228 -0.05 -5.11 13.45
CA ARG A 228 -0.44 -5.02 12.04
C ARG A 228 -1.24 -6.22 11.59
N ASN A 229 -2.32 -5.95 10.89
CA ASN A 229 -3.04 -6.93 10.08
C ASN A 229 -2.58 -6.83 8.61
N LYS A 230 -2.51 -7.95 7.93
CA LYS A 230 -2.16 -8.07 6.51
C LYS A 230 -3.36 -8.68 5.78
N ALA A 231 -4.21 -7.84 5.21
CA ALA A 231 -5.41 -8.28 4.49
C ALA A 231 -5.13 -8.47 3.00
N GLY A 232 -5.51 -9.64 2.48
CA GLY A 232 -5.58 -9.92 1.06
C GLY A 232 -7.03 -9.85 0.58
N MET A 233 -7.31 -9.05 -0.44
CA MET A 233 -8.68 -8.77 -0.88
C MET A 233 -8.81 -8.82 -2.40
N ILE A 234 -9.97 -9.29 -2.89
CA ILE A 234 -10.33 -9.17 -4.29
C ILE A 234 -10.80 -7.75 -4.56
N LEU A 235 -10.25 -7.15 -5.61
CA LEU A 235 -10.48 -5.76 -5.99
C LEU A 235 -11.44 -5.70 -7.18
N PHE A 236 -12.46 -4.88 -7.05
CA PHE A 236 -13.34 -4.42 -8.14
C PHE A 236 -13.29 -2.89 -8.20
N GLY A 237 -13.28 -2.32 -9.40
CA GLY A 237 -13.25 -0.87 -9.50
C GLY A 237 -13.65 -0.33 -10.86
N ILE A 238 -13.82 0.99 -10.88
CA ILE A 238 -14.06 1.78 -12.09
C ILE A 238 -12.98 2.85 -12.17
N LYS A 239 -12.36 2.95 -13.34
CA LYS A 239 -11.38 3.99 -13.67
C LYS A 239 -11.97 4.96 -14.68
N TYR A 240 -11.84 6.25 -14.40
CA TYR A 240 -12.20 7.33 -15.31
C TYR A 240 -10.97 8.15 -15.70
N ALA A 241 -10.66 8.20 -16.99
CA ALA A 241 -9.54 8.96 -17.55
C ALA A 241 -10.05 10.01 -18.54
N PRO A 242 -10.38 11.24 -18.09
CA PRO A 242 -11.05 12.27 -18.91
C PRO A 242 -10.24 12.69 -20.14
N PHE A 243 -8.92 12.61 -20.06
CA PHE A 243 -7.98 13.08 -21.11
C PHE A 243 -7.41 11.95 -21.97
N ARG A 244 -7.93 10.71 -21.82
CA ARG A 244 -7.57 9.60 -22.68
C ARG A 244 -8.32 9.73 -24.03
N ASN A 245 -7.57 9.80 -25.13
CA ASN A 245 -8.06 9.90 -26.51
C ASN A 245 -8.12 8.55 -27.20
#